data_808030cb5da8694ba504041d84a912e1
#
_entry.id   808030cb5da8694ba504041d84a912e1
#
_cell.length_a   1.000
_cell.length_b   1.000
_cell.length_c   1.000
_cell.angle_alpha   90.00
_cell.angle_beta   90.00
_cell.angle_gamma   90.00
#
_symmetry.space_group_name_H-M   'P 1'
#
loop_
_entity.id
_entity.type
_entity.pdbx_description
1 polymer ?
#
loop_
_entity_poly.entity_id
_entity_poly.type
_entity_poly.pdbx_seq_one_letter_code
_entity_poly.pdbx_strand_id
1 'polypeptide(L)'
;MFKRNIQGDEMYKYLTIKEKLLSDLTKMSPHTRLASRNAMCIKYAATRTTVDRAINELIEEGFVYSRVGSGTYVSDQNAGVKRISYWGVILPEMGNLVYPSMLEGIQEFVHRKNVNIVICNSDHDTCREFDHISRLIKSGIEGFIIVPCITSEMDYRVYRLMENNHIPFVFCNRLVDGIRAPFIK
;
A
#
# COMPACT_ATOMS: atom_id res chain seq x y z
N MET A 1 26.31 13.95 36.08
CA MET A 1 25.45 12.78 36.26
C MET A 1 24.41 12.79 35.15
N PHE A 2 24.72 12.11 34.01
CA PHE A 2 23.89 12.11 32.82
C PHE A 2 22.69 11.17 33.04
N LYS A 3 21.46 11.68 33.08
CA LYS A 3 20.25 10.84 32.96
C LYS A 3 20.27 10.25 31.56
N ARG A 4 20.58 8.96 31.44
CA ARG A 4 20.35 8.20 30.19
C ARG A 4 18.88 8.37 29.79
N ASN A 5 18.66 8.74 28.55
CA ASN A 5 17.32 8.90 27.96
C ASN A 5 16.69 7.51 27.74
N ILE A 6 16.10 6.97 28.82
CA ILE A 6 15.54 5.60 28.89
C ILE A 6 14.43 5.41 27.84
N GLN A 7 13.69 6.47 27.51
CA GLN A 7 12.61 6.40 26.50
C GLN A 7 13.12 6.19 25.06
N GLY A 8 14.26 6.77 24.70
CA GLY A 8 14.86 6.55 23.38
C GLY A 8 15.37 5.12 23.20
N ASP A 9 15.98 4.55 24.22
CA ASP A 9 16.56 3.20 24.17
C ASP A 9 15.47 2.09 24.12
N GLU A 10 14.32 2.29 24.76
CA GLU A 10 13.18 1.37 24.68
C GLU A 10 12.46 1.46 23.32
N MET A 11 12.37 2.63 22.73
CA MET A 11 11.80 2.85 21.41
C MET A 11 12.60 2.11 20.33
N TYR A 12 13.93 2.23 20.34
CA TYR A 12 14.79 1.51 19.39
C TYR A 12 14.74 -0.01 19.60
N LYS A 13 14.67 -0.47 20.84
CA LYS A 13 14.60 -1.92 21.14
C LYS A 13 13.32 -2.57 20.58
N TYR A 14 12.16 -1.94 20.72
CA TYR A 14 10.93 -2.56 20.21
C TYR A 14 10.90 -2.61 18.68
N LEU A 15 11.40 -1.57 17.98
CA LEU A 15 11.52 -1.58 16.52
C LEU A 15 12.42 -2.70 16.02
N THR A 16 13.59 -2.85 16.65
CA THR A 16 14.52 -3.95 16.33
C THR A 16 13.90 -5.33 16.57
N ILE A 17 13.09 -5.49 17.62
CA ILE A 17 12.38 -6.74 17.89
C ILE A 17 11.30 -6.98 16.84
N LYS A 18 10.54 -5.95 16.49
CA LYS A 18 9.51 -6.03 15.44
C LYS A 18 10.11 -6.46 14.10
N GLU A 19 11.23 -5.86 13.68
CA GLU A 19 11.92 -6.22 12.43
C GLU A 19 12.43 -7.68 12.46
N LYS A 20 13.00 -8.13 13.56
CA LYS A 20 13.44 -9.53 13.72
C LYS A 20 12.27 -10.49 13.68
N LEU A 21 11.17 -10.15 14.34
CA LEU A 21 9.93 -10.94 14.29
C LEU A 21 9.38 -11.02 12.87
N LEU A 22 9.31 -9.90 12.13
CA LEU A 22 8.90 -9.89 10.74
C LEU A 22 9.78 -10.80 9.87
N SER A 23 11.10 -10.74 10.03
CA SER A 23 12.03 -11.62 9.33
C SER A 23 11.83 -13.10 9.70
N ASP A 24 11.48 -13.41 10.93
CA ASP A 24 11.17 -14.79 11.33
C ASP A 24 9.82 -15.24 10.76
N LEU A 25 8.81 -14.37 10.74
CA LEU A 25 7.48 -14.65 10.21
C LEU A 25 7.49 -15.00 8.71
N THR A 26 8.37 -14.36 7.92
CA THR A 26 8.49 -14.66 6.48
C THR A 26 8.96 -16.09 6.19
N LYS A 27 9.55 -16.76 7.17
CA LYS A 27 10.04 -18.15 7.08
C LYS A 27 9.05 -19.17 7.63
N MET A 28 7.95 -18.71 8.23
CA MET A 28 6.96 -19.56 8.89
C MET A 28 5.74 -19.78 8.00
N SER A 29 5.17 -20.96 8.05
CA SER A 29 3.91 -21.24 7.35
C SER A 29 2.74 -20.55 8.04
N PRO A 30 1.67 -20.16 7.29
CA PRO A 30 0.44 -19.67 7.86
C PRO A 30 -0.10 -20.57 8.98
N HIS A 31 -0.77 -19.96 9.94
CA HIS A 31 -1.35 -20.62 11.11
C HIS A 31 -0.33 -21.32 12.04
N THR A 32 0.97 -21.13 11.81
CA THR A 32 1.99 -21.60 12.75
C THR A 32 1.92 -20.79 14.04
N ARG A 33 1.96 -21.48 15.18
CA ARG A 33 1.95 -20.82 16.50
C ARG A 33 3.29 -20.17 16.78
N LEU A 34 3.28 -18.92 17.20
CA LEU A 34 4.48 -18.23 17.66
C LEU A 34 4.95 -18.77 19.03
N ALA A 35 6.22 -18.54 19.32
CA ALA A 35 6.77 -18.81 20.63
C ALA A 35 6.00 -18.03 21.72
N SER A 36 6.04 -18.53 22.95
CA SER A 36 5.38 -17.83 24.06
C SER A 36 6.05 -16.47 24.34
N ARG A 37 5.30 -15.54 24.94
CA ARG A 37 5.84 -14.23 25.34
C ARG A 37 7.12 -14.36 26.16
N ASN A 38 7.17 -15.32 27.11
CA ASN A 38 8.35 -15.55 27.94
C ASN A 38 9.55 -16.04 27.09
N ALA A 39 9.30 -16.96 26.15
CA ALA A 39 10.37 -17.44 25.26
C ALA A 39 10.88 -16.31 24.35
N MET A 40 10.01 -15.42 23.89
CA MET A 40 10.41 -14.23 23.12
C MET A 40 11.21 -13.23 23.96
N CYS A 41 10.82 -13.01 25.23
CA CYS A 41 11.60 -12.16 26.15
C CYS A 41 13.04 -12.67 26.30
N ILE A 42 13.22 -13.98 26.44
CA ILE A 42 14.54 -14.61 26.51
C ILE A 42 15.29 -14.49 25.17
N LYS A 43 14.63 -14.85 24.07
CA LYS A 43 15.23 -14.83 22.72
C LYS A 43 15.75 -13.45 22.32
N TYR A 44 14.99 -12.40 22.64
CA TYR A 44 15.29 -11.02 22.22
C TYR A 44 15.93 -10.17 23.33
N ALA A 45 16.20 -10.75 24.51
CA ALA A 45 16.71 -10.04 25.70
C ALA A 45 15.90 -8.76 25.99
N ALA A 46 14.57 -8.88 26.01
CA ALA A 46 13.66 -7.75 26.13
C ALA A 46 12.60 -7.96 27.22
N THR A 47 12.06 -6.85 27.71
CA THR A 47 10.98 -6.89 28.69
C THR A 47 9.70 -7.41 28.06
N ARG A 48 8.78 -7.94 28.86
CA ARG A 48 7.48 -8.40 28.40
C ARG A 48 6.69 -7.27 27.72
N THR A 49 6.73 -6.08 28.30
CA THR A 49 6.07 -4.89 27.75
C THR A 49 6.55 -4.57 26.33
N THR A 50 7.86 -4.65 26.09
CA THR A 50 8.46 -4.39 24.78
C THR A 50 8.04 -5.45 23.75
N VAL A 51 8.01 -6.72 24.17
CA VAL A 51 7.56 -7.83 23.31
C VAL A 51 6.06 -7.71 23.01
N ASP A 52 5.24 -7.42 24.03
CA ASP A 52 3.79 -7.27 23.85
C ASP A 52 3.46 -6.11 22.91
N ARG A 53 4.16 -4.97 23.02
CA ARG A 53 4.00 -3.84 22.10
C ARG A 53 4.32 -4.24 20.65
N ALA A 54 5.46 -4.90 20.42
CA ALA A 54 5.84 -5.35 19.09
C ALA A 54 4.81 -6.33 18.50
N ILE A 55 4.30 -7.26 19.29
CA ILE A 55 3.29 -8.22 18.84
C ILE A 55 1.93 -7.56 18.59
N ASN A 56 1.51 -6.61 19.42
CA ASN A 56 0.25 -5.91 19.22
C ASN A 56 0.26 -5.12 17.91
N GLU A 57 1.36 -4.44 17.61
CA GLU A 57 1.52 -3.77 16.30
C GLU A 57 1.48 -4.76 15.13
N LEU A 58 2.12 -5.94 15.27
CA LEU A 58 2.04 -6.98 14.25
C LEU A 58 0.63 -7.59 14.11
N ILE A 59 -0.19 -7.56 15.18
CA ILE A 59 -1.62 -7.92 15.12
C ILE A 59 -2.40 -6.84 14.39
N GLU A 60 -2.17 -5.56 14.72
CA GLU A 60 -2.83 -4.42 14.07
C GLU A 60 -2.47 -4.36 12.57
N GLU A 61 -1.24 -4.66 12.22
CA GLU A 61 -0.75 -4.76 10.85
C GLU A 61 -1.18 -6.06 10.15
N GLY A 62 -1.79 -7.02 10.89
CA GLY A 62 -2.35 -8.25 10.36
C GLY A 62 -1.35 -9.36 10.03
N PHE A 63 -0.09 -9.24 10.42
CA PHE A 63 0.93 -10.29 10.24
C PHE A 63 0.68 -11.51 11.14
N VAL A 64 0.07 -11.28 12.29
CA VAL A 64 -0.25 -12.33 13.25
C VAL A 64 -1.63 -12.09 13.84
N TYR A 65 -2.27 -13.14 14.36
CA TYR A 65 -3.53 -13.04 15.08
C TYR A 65 -3.49 -13.81 16.38
N SER A 66 -4.24 -13.37 17.38
CA SER A 66 -4.33 -14.01 18.69
C SER A 66 -5.62 -14.81 18.83
N ARG A 67 -5.50 -16.01 19.40
CA ARG A 67 -6.66 -16.80 19.87
C ARG A 67 -6.65 -16.84 21.39
N VAL A 68 -7.74 -16.40 22.00
CA VAL A 68 -7.89 -16.38 23.47
C VAL A 68 -7.61 -17.76 24.04
N GLY A 69 -6.75 -17.84 25.05
CA GLY A 69 -6.36 -19.09 25.71
C GLY A 69 -5.41 -20.01 24.90
N SER A 70 -5.16 -19.70 23.62
CA SER A 70 -4.39 -20.60 22.74
C SER A 70 -3.03 -20.03 22.33
N GLY A 71 -2.92 -18.72 22.13
CA GLY A 71 -1.68 -18.05 21.77
C GLY A 71 -1.79 -17.15 20.55
N THR A 72 -0.63 -16.78 19.99
CA THR A 72 -0.53 -15.95 18.78
C THR A 72 -0.03 -16.82 17.62
N TYR A 73 -0.59 -16.61 16.45
CA TYR A 73 -0.37 -17.40 15.25
C TYR A 73 -0.01 -16.52 14.07
N VAL A 74 0.78 -17.05 13.16
CA VAL A 74 1.07 -16.38 11.87
C VAL A 74 -0.23 -16.29 11.07
N SER A 75 -0.54 -15.10 10.58
CA SER A 75 -1.67 -14.92 9.67
C SER A 75 -1.39 -15.58 8.33
N ASP A 76 -2.45 -15.94 7.61
CA ASP A 76 -2.31 -16.30 6.21
C ASP A 76 -1.71 -15.07 5.49
N GLN A 77 -0.58 -15.23 4.82
CA GLN A 77 0.14 -14.12 4.17
C GLN A 77 -0.73 -13.37 3.14
N ASN A 78 -1.83 -13.98 2.72
CA ASN A 78 -2.85 -13.33 1.90
C ASN A 78 -3.98 -12.65 2.70
N ALA A 79 -4.11 -12.92 4.01
CA ALA A 79 -5.21 -12.41 4.83
C ALA A 79 -4.82 -11.33 5.84
N GLY A 80 -3.52 -11.08 6.07
CA GLY A 80 -3.08 -10.34 7.25
C GLY A 80 -2.29 -9.06 7.03
N VAL A 81 -1.76 -8.83 5.85
CA VAL A 81 -1.35 -7.48 5.50
C VAL A 81 -2.60 -6.80 4.95
N LYS A 82 -3.16 -5.84 5.67
CA LYS A 82 -3.95 -4.80 5.04
C LYS A 82 -2.95 -4.09 4.10
N ARG A 83 -2.69 -4.74 2.96
CA ARG A 83 -1.85 -4.17 1.92
C ARG A 83 -2.45 -2.81 1.64
N ILE A 84 -1.70 -1.77 1.93
CA ILE A 84 -2.12 -0.44 1.51
C ILE A 84 -2.10 -0.52 -0.01
N SER A 85 -3.28 -0.58 -0.59
CA SER A 85 -3.42 -0.49 -2.03
C SER A 85 -2.98 0.89 -2.49
N TYR A 86 -2.26 0.96 -3.59
CA TYR A 86 -1.89 2.22 -4.22
C TYR A 86 -2.57 2.30 -5.58
N TRP A 87 -3.30 3.38 -5.81
CA TRP A 87 -3.91 3.68 -7.10
C TRP A 87 -3.26 4.90 -7.74
N GLY A 88 -3.04 4.84 -9.04
CA GLY A 88 -2.57 5.97 -9.83
C GLY A 88 -3.74 6.84 -10.28
N VAL A 89 -3.63 8.15 -10.10
CA VAL A 89 -4.55 9.14 -10.68
C VAL A 89 -3.75 9.94 -11.70
N ILE A 90 -4.08 9.79 -12.96
CA ILE A 90 -3.37 10.46 -14.06
C ILE A 90 -4.25 11.58 -14.59
N LEU A 91 -3.72 12.79 -14.57
CA LEU A 91 -4.40 13.99 -15.03
C LEU A 91 -3.60 14.66 -16.15
N PRO A 92 -4.28 15.22 -17.17
CA PRO A 92 -3.59 15.93 -18.26
C PRO A 92 -3.05 17.30 -17.83
N GLU A 93 -3.61 17.88 -16.76
CA GLU A 93 -3.21 19.18 -16.21
C GLU A 93 -3.68 19.29 -14.75
N MET A 94 -3.05 20.17 -13.95
CA MET A 94 -3.45 20.39 -12.56
C MET A 94 -4.30 21.66 -12.37
N GLY A 95 -4.32 22.53 -13.37
CA GLY A 95 -4.99 23.84 -13.29
C GLY A 95 -6.47 23.86 -13.61
N ASN A 96 -7.05 22.75 -14.00
CA ASN A 96 -8.47 22.66 -14.38
C ASN A 96 -9.36 22.63 -13.13
N LEU A 97 -10.38 23.50 -13.10
CA LEU A 97 -11.28 23.67 -11.97
C LEU A 97 -12.14 22.42 -11.62
N VAL A 98 -12.25 21.46 -12.53
CA VAL A 98 -13.01 20.22 -12.32
C VAL A 98 -12.22 19.21 -11.47
N TYR A 99 -10.89 19.18 -11.59
CA TYR A 99 -10.09 18.14 -10.95
C TYR A 99 -10.02 18.22 -9.42
N PRO A 100 -9.99 19.39 -8.77
CA PRO A 100 -10.04 19.45 -7.31
C PRO A 100 -11.25 18.72 -6.72
N SER A 101 -12.44 18.97 -7.20
CA SER A 101 -13.67 18.29 -6.71
C SER A 101 -13.66 16.79 -7.00
N MET A 102 -13.12 16.37 -8.15
CA MET A 102 -12.94 14.95 -8.47
C MET A 102 -11.95 14.30 -7.50
N LEU A 103 -10.83 14.95 -7.20
CA LEU A 103 -9.82 14.44 -6.26
C LEU A 103 -10.35 14.36 -4.84
N GLU A 104 -11.16 15.33 -4.40
CA GLU A 104 -11.84 15.28 -3.09
C GLU A 104 -12.74 14.04 -3.00
N GLY A 105 -13.56 13.78 -4.01
CA GLY A 105 -14.41 12.59 -4.06
C GLY A 105 -13.61 11.28 -4.03
N ILE A 106 -12.50 11.22 -4.78
CA ILE A 106 -11.59 10.07 -4.75
C ILE A 106 -10.99 9.89 -3.35
N GLN A 107 -10.47 10.97 -2.73
CA GLN A 107 -9.86 10.92 -1.41
C GLN A 107 -10.83 10.44 -0.33
N GLU A 108 -12.08 10.91 -0.36
CA GLU A 108 -13.11 10.46 0.59
C GLU A 108 -13.38 8.96 0.46
N PHE A 109 -13.41 8.43 -0.76
CA PHE A 109 -13.62 7.00 -0.99
C PHE A 109 -12.41 6.17 -0.54
N VAL A 110 -11.19 6.54 -0.94
CA VAL A 110 -9.98 5.75 -0.67
C VAL A 110 -9.61 5.75 0.81
N HIS A 111 -9.89 6.85 1.54
CA HIS A 111 -9.70 6.92 2.98
C HIS A 111 -10.46 5.81 3.72
N ARG A 112 -11.69 5.51 3.28
CA ARG A 112 -12.51 4.43 3.86
C ARG A 112 -12.06 3.02 3.47
N LYS A 113 -11.26 2.89 2.41
CA LYS A 113 -10.87 1.59 1.82
C LYS A 113 -9.41 1.19 2.07
N ASN A 114 -8.64 1.96 2.85
CA ASN A 114 -7.22 1.74 3.08
C ASN A 114 -6.41 1.74 1.77
N VAL A 115 -6.74 2.67 0.89
CA VAL A 115 -6.07 2.90 -0.39
C VAL A 115 -5.36 4.25 -0.33
N ASN A 116 -4.15 4.33 -0.84
CA ASN A 116 -3.45 5.58 -1.09
C ASN A 116 -3.49 5.91 -2.58
N ILE A 117 -3.47 7.19 -2.92
CA ILE A 117 -3.41 7.63 -4.31
C ILE A 117 -2.06 8.29 -4.62
N VAL A 118 -1.57 8.04 -5.82
CA VAL A 118 -0.42 8.73 -6.41
C VAL A 118 -0.93 9.54 -7.59
N ILE A 119 -0.87 10.86 -7.49
CA ILE A 119 -1.36 11.78 -8.52
C ILE A 119 -0.19 12.15 -9.44
N CYS A 120 -0.37 11.98 -10.74
CA CYS A 120 0.59 12.37 -11.76
C CYS A 120 -0.04 13.33 -12.78
N ASN A 121 0.73 14.35 -13.17
CA ASN A 121 0.37 15.29 -14.22
C ASN A 121 1.11 14.96 -15.51
N SER A 122 0.39 14.64 -16.57
CA SER A 122 0.98 14.37 -17.90
C SER A 122 1.23 15.62 -18.72
N ASP A 123 0.70 16.78 -18.30
CA ASP A 123 0.89 18.06 -18.96
C ASP A 123 0.52 18.03 -20.47
N HIS A 124 -0.61 17.39 -20.77
CA HIS A 124 -1.12 17.15 -22.14
C HIS A 124 -0.14 16.40 -23.06
N ASP A 125 0.84 15.68 -22.50
CA ASP A 125 1.87 14.92 -23.21
C ASP A 125 1.62 13.42 -23.06
N THR A 126 1.37 12.72 -24.16
CA THR A 126 1.11 11.27 -24.20
C THR A 126 2.37 10.46 -23.83
N CYS A 127 3.57 10.98 -24.10
CA CYS A 127 4.82 10.33 -23.70
C CYS A 127 4.99 10.39 -22.17
N ARG A 128 4.69 11.53 -21.55
CA ARG A 128 4.67 11.66 -20.07
C ARG A 128 3.60 10.78 -19.44
N GLU A 129 2.41 10.70 -20.03
CA GLU A 129 1.37 9.80 -19.58
C GLU A 129 1.86 8.35 -19.57
N PHE A 130 2.48 7.90 -20.67
CA PHE A 130 3.09 6.58 -20.78
C PHE A 130 4.17 6.34 -19.72
N ASP A 131 5.06 7.28 -19.51
CA ASP A 131 6.18 7.17 -18.56
C ASP A 131 5.66 7.10 -17.11
N HIS A 132 4.66 7.91 -16.75
CA HIS A 132 4.06 7.87 -15.42
C HIS A 132 3.40 6.52 -15.16
N ILE A 133 2.53 6.06 -16.05
CA ILE A 133 1.83 4.79 -15.89
C ILE A 133 2.83 3.63 -15.86
N SER A 134 3.81 3.61 -16.76
CA SER A 134 4.81 2.54 -16.82
C SER A 134 5.65 2.45 -15.54
N ARG A 135 6.03 3.60 -14.94
CA ARG A 135 6.76 3.64 -13.66
C ARG A 135 5.89 3.17 -12.52
N LEU A 136 4.63 3.59 -12.47
CA LEU A 136 3.70 3.19 -11.43
C LEU A 136 3.38 1.69 -11.48
N ILE A 137 3.23 1.12 -12.68
CA ILE A 137 3.10 -0.34 -12.86
C ILE A 137 4.29 -1.08 -12.25
N LYS A 138 5.52 -0.63 -12.56
CA LYS A 138 6.74 -1.23 -12.01
C LYS A 138 6.85 -1.09 -10.49
N SER A 139 6.25 -0.06 -9.90
CA SER A 139 6.21 0.14 -8.44
C SER A 139 5.10 -0.64 -7.74
N GLY A 140 4.28 -1.40 -8.46
CA GLY A 140 3.24 -2.25 -7.88
C GLY A 140 1.90 -1.55 -7.65
N ILE A 141 1.57 -0.53 -8.43
CA ILE A 141 0.23 0.09 -8.45
C ILE A 141 -0.81 -0.98 -8.81
N GLU A 142 -1.93 -0.99 -8.11
CA GLU A 142 -2.99 -1.97 -8.25
C GLU A 142 -4.13 -1.54 -9.17
N GLY A 143 -4.19 -0.26 -9.57
CA GLY A 143 -5.20 0.25 -10.49
C GLY A 143 -5.01 1.72 -10.81
N PHE A 144 -5.75 2.21 -11.82
CA PHE A 144 -5.64 3.58 -12.28
C PHE A 144 -7.01 4.25 -12.48
N ILE A 145 -7.05 5.54 -12.16
CA ILE A 145 -8.09 6.49 -12.56
C ILE A 145 -7.42 7.46 -13.52
N ILE A 146 -7.88 7.52 -14.76
CA ILE A 146 -7.20 8.25 -15.83
C ILE A 146 -8.15 9.25 -16.47
N VAL A 147 -7.75 10.51 -16.48
CA VAL A 147 -8.26 11.49 -17.44
C VAL A 147 -7.27 11.51 -18.60
N PRO A 148 -7.56 10.83 -19.71
CA PRO A 148 -6.59 10.61 -20.75
C PRO A 148 -6.18 11.91 -21.46
N CYS A 149 -4.93 11.97 -21.85
CA CYS A 149 -4.41 12.99 -22.75
C CYS A 149 -4.89 12.66 -24.16
N ILE A 150 -5.81 13.47 -24.70
CA ILE A 150 -6.32 13.32 -26.06
C ILE A 150 -5.54 14.25 -26.98
N THR A 151 -4.78 13.66 -27.89
CA THR A 151 -4.00 14.37 -28.91
C THR A 151 -4.33 13.79 -30.29
N SER A 152 -3.87 14.47 -31.36
CA SER A 152 -3.99 13.96 -32.73
C SER A 152 -3.22 12.65 -32.95
N GLU A 153 -2.15 12.44 -32.18
CA GLU A 153 -1.33 11.22 -32.18
C GLU A 153 -1.48 10.52 -30.85
N MET A 154 -2.46 9.61 -30.76
CA MET A 154 -2.73 8.84 -29.54
C MET A 154 -1.70 7.71 -29.36
N ASP A 155 -1.15 7.62 -28.16
CA ASP A 155 -0.29 6.48 -27.79
C ASP A 155 -1.10 5.42 -27.04
N TYR A 156 -1.56 4.41 -27.77
CA TYR A 156 -2.35 3.30 -27.22
C TYR A 156 -1.50 2.27 -26.43
N ARG A 157 -0.18 2.35 -26.48
CA ARG A 157 0.70 1.33 -25.87
C ARG A 157 0.49 1.21 -24.38
N VAL A 158 0.24 2.32 -23.70
CA VAL A 158 0.04 2.34 -22.24
C VAL A 158 -1.22 1.61 -21.83
N TYR A 159 -2.32 1.77 -22.53
CA TYR A 159 -3.58 1.10 -22.24
C TYR A 159 -3.48 -0.40 -22.49
N ARG A 160 -2.85 -0.79 -23.60
CA ARG A 160 -2.55 -2.21 -23.89
C ARG A 160 -1.60 -2.83 -22.87
N LEU A 161 -0.65 -2.05 -22.35
CA LEU A 161 0.24 -2.49 -21.27
C LEU A 161 -0.54 -2.82 -20.00
N MET A 162 -1.52 -1.99 -19.64
CA MET A 162 -2.39 -2.26 -18.48
C MET A 162 -3.29 -3.48 -18.71
N GLU A 163 -3.91 -3.60 -19.89
CA GLU A 163 -4.72 -4.77 -20.26
C GLU A 163 -3.90 -6.06 -20.19
N ASN A 164 -2.72 -6.10 -20.78
CA ASN A 164 -1.84 -7.27 -20.80
C ASN A 164 -1.34 -7.68 -19.40
N ASN A 165 -1.20 -6.73 -18.50
CA ASN A 165 -0.80 -6.98 -17.12
C ASN A 165 -2.00 -7.15 -16.17
N HIS A 166 -3.22 -7.18 -16.70
CA HIS A 166 -4.47 -7.29 -15.93
C HIS A 166 -4.62 -6.20 -14.84
N ILE A 167 -4.11 -5.00 -15.09
CA ILE A 167 -4.21 -3.87 -14.18
C ILE A 167 -5.51 -3.14 -14.46
N PRO A 168 -6.44 -3.06 -13.50
CA PRO A 168 -7.71 -2.38 -13.69
C PRO A 168 -7.50 -0.87 -13.84
N PHE A 169 -8.24 -0.28 -14.76
CA PHE A 169 -8.28 1.17 -14.92
C PHE A 169 -9.67 1.64 -15.32
N VAL A 170 -9.96 2.90 -15.02
CA VAL A 170 -11.20 3.59 -15.37
C VAL A 170 -10.88 4.93 -16.00
N PHE A 171 -11.60 5.29 -17.03
CA PHE A 171 -11.54 6.63 -17.61
C PHE A 171 -12.49 7.58 -16.88
N CYS A 172 -12.04 8.80 -16.66
CA CYS A 172 -12.85 9.91 -16.16
C CYS A 172 -12.86 11.06 -17.17
N ASN A 173 -14.01 11.71 -17.30
CA ASN A 173 -14.22 12.90 -18.12
C ASN A 173 -13.99 12.75 -19.63
N ARG A 174 -13.07 11.90 -20.07
CA ARG A 174 -12.72 11.67 -21.48
C ARG A 174 -12.57 10.17 -21.74
N LEU A 175 -12.87 9.76 -22.97
CA LEU A 175 -12.70 8.38 -23.46
C LEU A 175 -11.57 8.32 -24.48
N VAL A 176 -10.95 7.17 -24.59
CA VAL A 176 -10.02 6.84 -25.67
C VAL A 176 -10.70 5.87 -26.62
N ASP A 177 -10.86 6.28 -27.87
CA ASP A 177 -11.50 5.44 -28.90
C ASP A 177 -10.73 4.13 -29.09
N GLY A 178 -11.46 3.03 -29.20
CA GLY A 178 -10.86 1.70 -29.39
C GLY A 178 -10.31 1.02 -28.12
N ILE A 179 -10.38 1.68 -26.96
CA ILE A 179 -10.03 1.07 -25.65
C ILE A 179 -11.31 0.81 -24.84
N ARG A 180 -11.52 -0.45 -24.44
CA ARG A 180 -12.67 -0.83 -23.60
C ARG A 180 -12.28 -0.70 -22.12
N ALA A 181 -12.77 0.35 -21.48
CA ALA A 181 -12.62 0.56 -20.05
C ALA A 181 -13.92 1.13 -19.46
N PRO A 182 -14.19 0.93 -18.16
CA PRO A 182 -15.22 1.67 -17.45
C PRO A 182 -15.01 3.17 -17.61
N PHE A 183 -16.11 3.93 -17.65
CA PHE A 183 -16.08 5.37 -17.83
C PHE A 183 -16.98 6.08 -16.83
N ILE A 184 -16.48 7.16 -16.25
CA ILE A 184 -17.20 8.07 -15.35
C ILE A 184 -17.17 9.47 -15.97
N LYS A 185 -18.34 10.07 -16.08
CA LYS A 185 -18.52 11.42 -16.62
C LYS A 185 -18.69 12.41 -15.48
#